data_a8f33948df44f106f6a9500ebecf868a
#
_entry.id   a8f33948df44f106f6a9500ebecf868a
#
_cell.length_a   1.000
_cell.length_b   1.000
_cell.length_c   1.000
_cell.angle_alpha   90.00
_cell.angle_beta   90.00
_cell.angle_gamma   90.00
#
_symmetry.space_group_name_H-M   'P 1'
#
loop_
_entity.id
_entity.type
_entity.pdbx_description
1 polymer ?
#
loop_
_entity_poly.entity_id
_entity_poly.type
_entity_poly.pdbx_seq_one_letter_code
_entity_poly.pdbx_strand_id
1 'polypeptide(L)'
;MSSPLLIARTLDNALYLLPAMANRHGLITGATGTGKTVTLQKLAESFSEIGVPVFMADVKGDLTGIAAAGQSSEKLQARLEKIGVSDWEPHANPVVLWDIFGEKGHPVRATVSDLGPLLLARLLNLNEVQSGVLNIIFRIADDRGLLLLDFKDLRAITQFIGDNAKSFQNLYGNINSASIGAIQRGLLTLEQQGAEHFFGEPMLDIADWMRVDASGKGVINILSAEKLYQMPKLYAASLLWMLSELYERLPEAGDLDKPKLVFFFDEAHLLFNDAPQVLLDKIEQVIRLIRSKGVGVYFVSQNPADIPDAVLGQLGNRVQHALRAFTPKDQKAVKTAAQTMRANPAFSTEQAIQELGTGEALISFLDEKGSPSVVERAMVIAPCSRMGPVSDDERNGLLNHSPLYGKYEEEVDRESAFEMLQQGVQVATGQQSAPPAKGQQSGEDDGLLGGLKDILFGSTGPRGGKRDGIVQTAAKSAVRQVTNQIVRGMLGSLLGGRKR
;
A
#
# COMPACT_ATOMS: atom_id res chain seq x y z
N MET A 1 30.74 1.74 2.16
CA MET A 1 29.82 0.72 2.73
C MET A 1 29.14 1.32 3.93
N SER A 2 27.83 1.19 4.03
CA SER A 2 27.09 1.66 5.21
C SER A 2 27.42 0.79 6.43
N SER A 3 27.46 1.38 7.62
CA SER A 3 27.78 0.66 8.86
C SER A 3 26.71 -0.38 9.17
N PRO A 4 27.09 -1.59 9.63
CA PRO A 4 26.14 -2.59 10.11
C PRO A 4 25.25 -2.03 11.23
N LEU A 5 23.98 -2.40 11.24
CA LEU A 5 22.98 -1.95 12.21
C LEU A 5 22.96 -2.91 13.41
N LEU A 6 23.37 -2.43 14.58
CA LEU A 6 23.32 -3.17 15.82
C LEU A 6 21.87 -3.24 16.34
N ILE A 7 21.26 -4.40 16.29
CA ILE A 7 19.84 -4.59 16.65
C ILE A 7 19.67 -5.29 17.99
N ALA A 8 20.51 -6.26 18.29
CA ALA A 8 20.36 -7.08 19.49
C ALA A 8 21.72 -7.58 19.99
N ARG A 9 21.75 -8.03 21.22
CA ARG A 9 22.94 -8.68 21.80
C ARG A 9 22.60 -9.92 22.62
N THR A 10 23.47 -10.90 22.52
CA THR A 10 23.64 -11.93 23.56
C THR A 10 24.63 -11.41 24.60
N LEU A 11 24.98 -12.22 25.59
CA LEU A 11 26.07 -11.85 26.53
C LEU A 11 27.44 -11.72 25.81
N ASP A 12 27.65 -12.54 24.78
CA ASP A 12 28.96 -12.66 24.12
C ASP A 12 28.99 -12.02 22.72
N ASN A 13 27.86 -11.96 22.04
CA ASN A 13 27.78 -11.57 20.64
C ASN A 13 26.88 -10.34 20.40
N ALA A 14 27.31 -9.47 19.50
CA ALA A 14 26.49 -8.43 18.93
C ALA A 14 25.86 -8.91 17.60
N LEU A 15 24.55 -8.65 17.41
CA LEU A 15 23.82 -9.09 16.23
C LEU A 15 23.50 -7.89 15.34
N TYR A 16 24.05 -7.90 14.16
CA TYR A 16 23.95 -6.84 13.19
C TYR A 16 23.08 -7.22 12.00
N LEU A 17 22.20 -6.29 11.61
CA LEU A 17 21.56 -6.33 10.30
C LEU A 17 22.46 -5.59 9.31
N LEU A 18 22.84 -6.26 8.22
CA LEU A 18 23.67 -5.66 7.18
C LEU A 18 22.79 -4.82 6.23
N PRO A 19 23.05 -3.51 6.08
CA PRO A 19 22.26 -2.65 5.20
C PRO A 19 22.18 -3.16 3.76
N ALA A 20 23.27 -3.68 3.20
CA ALA A 20 23.30 -4.26 1.86
C ALA A 20 22.40 -5.51 1.70
N MET A 21 22.02 -6.16 2.80
CA MET A 21 21.11 -7.32 2.83
C MET A 21 19.69 -6.97 3.28
N ALA A 22 19.43 -5.71 3.62
CA ALA A 22 18.13 -5.30 4.16
C ALA A 22 17.01 -5.33 3.09
N ASN A 23 17.32 -5.16 1.81
CA ASN A 23 16.37 -5.30 0.70
C ASN A 23 16.02 -6.76 0.37
N ARG A 24 16.61 -7.73 1.06
CA ARG A 24 16.22 -9.15 1.02
C ARG A 24 15.09 -9.47 2.00
N HIS A 25 14.39 -8.44 2.40
CA HIS A 25 13.18 -8.50 3.19
C HIS A 25 13.37 -9.12 4.59
N GLY A 26 12.32 -9.09 5.37
CA GLY A 26 12.36 -9.62 6.72
C GLY A 26 11.00 -9.96 7.30
N LEU A 27 11.05 -10.65 8.44
CA LEU A 27 9.88 -11.08 9.19
C LEU A 27 10.11 -10.85 10.68
N ILE A 28 9.17 -10.18 11.32
CA ILE A 28 9.11 -9.99 12.77
C ILE A 28 7.84 -10.67 13.26
N THR A 29 7.97 -11.72 14.06
CA THR A 29 6.83 -12.46 14.58
C THR A 29 6.88 -12.65 16.08
N GLY A 30 5.73 -12.91 16.67
CA GLY A 30 5.58 -13.18 18.10
C GLY A 30 4.20 -12.84 18.64
N ALA A 31 3.86 -13.37 19.80
CA ALA A 31 2.60 -13.08 20.47
C ALA A 31 2.49 -11.60 20.86
N THR A 32 1.29 -11.16 21.17
CA THR A 32 1.04 -9.79 21.66
C THR A 32 1.80 -9.54 22.96
N GLY A 33 2.42 -8.36 23.07
CA GLY A 33 3.16 -7.96 24.28
C GLY A 33 4.55 -8.57 24.44
N THR A 34 5.09 -9.26 23.44
CA THR A 34 6.42 -9.90 23.51
C THR A 34 7.59 -9.02 23.06
N GLY A 35 7.31 -7.86 22.46
CA GLY A 35 8.35 -6.89 22.07
C GLY A 35 8.43 -6.58 20.57
N LYS A 36 7.47 -7.04 19.74
CA LYS A 36 7.47 -6.75 18.30
C LYS A 36 7.55 -5.26 17.97
N THR A 37 6.72 -4.44 18.64
CA THR A 37 6.68 -2.97 18.45
C THR A 37 8.04 -2.33 18.76
N VAL A 38 8.69 -2.79 19.82
CA VAL A 38 10.04 -2.31 20.19
C VAL A 38 11.07 -2.66 19.14
N THR A 39 11.01 -3.88 18.61
CA THR A 39 11.88 -4.33 17.52
C THR A 39 11.64 -3.51 16.25
N LEU A 40 10.38 -3.30 15.88
CA LEU A 40 10.00 -2.47 14.74
C LEU A 40 10.55 -1.04 14.89
N GLN A 41 10.37 -0.42 16.05
CA GLN A 41 10.88 0.92 16.34
C GLN A 41 12.40 0.97 16.30
N LYS A 42 13.10 -0.03 16.86
CA LYS A 42 14.57 -0.13 16.83
C LYS A 42 15.10 -0.26 15.40
N LEU A 43 14.48 -1.09 14.58
CA LEU A 43 14.85 -1.22 13.17
C LEU A 43 14.62 0.10 12.41
N ALA A 44 13.45 0.73 12.60
CA ALA A 44 13.10 1.98 11.92
C ALA A 44 14.10 3.10 12.24
N GLU A 45 14.43 3.33 13.52
CA GLU A 45 15.42 4.35 13.89
C GLU A 45 16.82 4.01 13.38
N SER A 46 17.21 2.74 13.40
CA SER A 46 18.51 2.32 12.90
C SER A 46 18.65 2.54 11.39
N PHE A 47 17.61 2.30 10.60
CA PHE A 47 17.60 2.66 9.18
C PHE A 47 17.62 4.17 8.98
N SER A 48 16.83 4.92 9.74
CA SER A 48 16.83 6.39 9.69
C SER A 48 18.22 6.97 9.91
N GLU A 49 18.96 6.48 10.91
CA GLU A 49 20.32 6.94 11.26
C GLU A 49 21.31 6.82 10.10
N ILE A 50 21.20 5.80 9.27
CA ILE A 50 22.05 5.64 8.08
C ILE A 50 21.52 6.32 6.82
N GLY A 51 20.49 7.18 6.95
CA GLY A 51 19.89 7.90 5.84
C GLY A 51 18.97 7.05 4.95
N VAL A 52 18.35 6.00 5.49
CA VAL A 52 17.35 5.19 4.80
C VAL A 52 15.96 5.60 5.29
N PRO A 53 15.11 6.16 4.40
CA PRO A 53 13.72 6.43 4.71
C PRO A 53 12.97 5.15 5.09
N VAL A 54 11.97 5.29 5.95
CA VAL A 54 11.14 4.19 6.43
C VAL A 54 9.68 4.53 6.24
N PHE A 55 8.87 3.55 5.88
CA PHE A 55 7.41 3.62 5.96
C PHE A 55 6.89 2.53 6.89
N MET A 56 5.96 2.89 7.76
CA MET A 56 5.30 1.93 8.66
C MET A 56 3.84 2.31 8.90
N ALA A 57 2.98 1.32 9.04
CA ALA A 57 1.61 1.50 9.51
C ALA A 57 1.56 1.36 11.04
N ASP A 58 0.88 2.27 11.70
CA ASP A 58 0.69 2.28 13.15
C ASP A 58 -0.74 1.88 13.50
N VAL A 59 -0.95 0.58 13.68
CA VAL A 59 -2.26 -0.01 13.96
C VAL A 59 -2.74 0.28 15.38
N LYS A 60 -1.80 0.44 16.32
CA LYS A 60 -2.11 0.66 17.75
C LYS A 60 -2.02 2.11 18.18
N GLY A 61 -1.47 2.99 17.34
CA GLY A 61 -1.22 4.39 17.67
C GLY A 61 -0.04 4.59 18.63
N ASP A 62 0.85 3.61 18.78
CA ASP A 62 1.93 3.62 19.77
C ASP A 62 3.35 3.84 19.18
N LEU A 63 3.46 4.03 17.86
CA LEU A 63 4.76 4.22 17.18
C LEU A 63 5.17 5.69 17.04
N THR A 64 4.25 6.63 17.19
CA THR A 64 4.53 8.05 16.91
C THR A 64 5.55 8.68 17.87
N GLY A 65 5.77 8.09 19.05
CA GLY A 65 6.79 8.52 19.99
C GLY A 65 8.23 8.47 19.45
N ILE A 66 8.46 7.76 18.34
CA ILE A 66 9.75 7.75 17.63
C ILE A 66 10.19 9.16 17.18
N ALA A 67 9.26 10.09 17.09
CA ALA A 67 9.50 11.52 16.81
C ALA A 67 10.12 12.29 17.99
N ALA A 68 10.16 11.71 19.18
CA ALA A 68 10.68 12.35 20.39
C ALA A 68 11.81 11.52 21.00
N ALA A 69 12.71 12.18 21.72
CA ALA A 69 13.79 11.50 22.42
C ALA A 69 13.24 10.58 23.53
N GLY A 70 13.86 9.43 23.69
CA GLY A 70 13.57 8.49 24.77
C GLY A 70 13.93 9.06 26.14
N GLN A 71 13.54 8.35 27.17
CA GLN A 71 13.88 8.69 28.56
C GLN A 71 14.66 7.55 29.20
N SER A 72 15.76 7.90 29.85
CA SER A 72 16.52 6.95 30.65
C SER A 72 15.73 6.60 31.92
N SER A 73 15.79 5.34 32.32
CA SER A 73 15.29 4.85 33.61
C SER A 73 16.27 3.85 34.23
N GLU A 74 16.25 3.70 35.54
CA GLU A 74 17.09 2.71 36.24
C GLU A 74 16.91 1.29 35.65
N LYS A 75 15.67 0.92 35.33
CA LYS A 75 15.35 -0.37 34.72
C LYS A 75 15.96 -0.53 33.33
N LEU A 76 15.93 0.53 32.53
CA LEU A 76 16.54 0.54 31.21
C LEU A 76 18.06 0.45 31.30
N GLN A 77 18.68 1.23 32.19
CA GLN A 77 20.12 1.21 32.38
C GLN A 77 20.64 -0.17 32.87
N ALA A 78 19.97 -0.77 33.86
CA ALA A 78 20.31 -2.11 34.32
C ALA A 78 20.20 -3.16 33.17
N ARG A 79 19.22 -3.01 32.27
CA ARG A 79 19.08 -3.88 31.11
C ARG A 79 20.20 -3.67 30.09
N LEU A 80 20.56 -2.42 29.80
CA LEU A 80 21.64 -2.09 28.85
C LEU A 80 23.01 -2.58 29.39
N GLU A 81 23.28 -2.39 30.66
CA GLU A 81 24.49 -2.91 31.33
C GLU A 81 24.60 -4.42 31.23
N LYS A 82 23.47 -5.12 31.48
CA LYS A 82 23.39 -6.60 31.38
C LYS A 82 23.82 -7.12 30.02
N ILE A 83 23.50 -6.40 28.95
CA ILE A 83 23.83 -6.79 27.58
C ILE A 83 25.05 -6.08 27.00
N GLY A 84 25.76 -5.29 27.83
CA GLY A 84 27.01 -4.63 27.46
C GLY A 84 26.82 -3.49 26.44
N VAL A 85 25.74 -2.73 26.52
CA VAL A 85 25.49 -1.53 25.71
C VAL A 85 25.76 -0.30 26.58
N SER A 86 26.80 0.46 26.23
CA SER A 86 27.26 1.65 26.98
C SER A 86 27.02 2.97 26.26
N ASP A 87 26.74 2.94 24.99
CA ASP A 87 26.62 4.08 24.09
C ASP A 87 25.16 4.46 23.75
N TRP A 88 24.20 4.02 24.59
CA TRP A 88 22.81 4.36 24.42
C TRP A 88 22.54 5.82 24.83
N GLU A 89 22.14 6.64 23.86
CA GLU A 89 21.79 8.05 24.07
C GLU A 89 20.40 8.36 23.51
N PRO A 90 19.53 9.03 24.31
CA PRO A 90 18.20 9.40 23.84
C PRO A 90 18.26 10.38 22.67
N HIS A 91 17.54 10.12 21.60
CA HIS A 91 17.39 11.05 20.48
C HIS A 91 16.01 10.92 19.81
N ALA A 92 15.61 11.98 19.10
CA ALA A 92 14.45 12.02 18.25
C ALA A 92 14.82 11.66 16.81
N ASN A 93 13.81 11.28 16.02
CA ASN A 93 13.95 11.00 14.59
C ASN A 93 13.07 11.92 13.77
N PRO A 94 13.41 12.20 12.51
CA PRO A 94 12.54 12.95 11.59
C PRO A 94 11.33 12.09 11.21
N VAL A 95 10.13 12.61 11.46
CA VAL A 95 8.86 11.89 11.23
C VAL A 95 7.93 12.71 10.38
N VAL A 96 7.25 12.07 9.44
CA VAL A 96 6.09 12.59 8.73
C VAL A 96 4.90 11.68 9.00
N LEU A 97 3.77 12.28 9.39
CA LEU A 97 2.55 11.58 9.74
C LEU A 97 1.59 11.57 8.55
N TRP A 98 1.02 10.41 8.28
CA TRP A 98 0.05 10.16 7.21
C TRP A 98 -1.22 9.56 7.77
N ASP A 99 -2.36 9.86 7.13
CA ASP A 99 -3.66 9.32 7.51
C ASP A 99 -4.59 9.31 6.30
N ILE A 100 -5.18 8.18 5.97
CA ILE A 100 -6.17 8.09 4.88
C ILE A 100 -7.37 9.01 5.12
N PHE A 101 -7.75 9.20 6.40
CA PHE A 101 -8.88 10.05 6.76
C PHE A 101 -8.50 11.52 7.00
N GLY A 102 -7.21 11.85 6.96
CA GLY A 102 -6.72 13.22 7.19
C GLY A 102 -6.92 13.76 8.61
N GLU A 103 -7.22 12.90 9.59
CA GLU A 103 -7.50 13.30 10.98
C GLU A 103 -6.22 13.44 11.82
N LYS A 104 -5.26 12.54 11.62
CA LYS A 104 -4.03 12.40 12.43
C LYS A 104 -2.73 12.54 11.63
N GLY A 105 -2.83 12.85 10.34
CA GLY A 105 -1.69 12.94 9.43
C GLY A 105 -2.08 13.62 8.13
N HIS A 106 -1.10 13.83 7.25
CA HIS A 106 -1.36 14.29 5.89
C HIS A 106 -2.26 13.28 5.17
N PRO A 107 -3.30 13.74 4.46
CA PRO A 107 -4.19 12.84 3.73
C PRO A 107 -3.45 12.00 2.70
N VAL A 108 -3.77 10.70 2.65
CA VAL A 108 -3.27 9.79 1.64
C VAL A 108 -4.40 9.45 0.68
N ARG A 109 -4.21 9.76 -0.60
CA ARG A 109 -5.20 9.47 -1.65
C ARG A 109 -4.58 8.69 -2.79
N ALA A 110 -5.42 7.85 -3.40
CA ALA A 110 -5.18 7.19 -4.68
C ALA A 110 -6.33 7.51 -5.62
N THR A 111 -6.10 7.49 -6.92
CA THR A 111 -7.23 7.49 -7.84
C THR A 111 -7.81 6.09 -7.97
N VAL A 112 -9.08 5.99 -8.35
CA VAL A 112 -9.72 4.70 -8.64
C VAL A 112 -8.96 3.97 -9.75
N SER A 113 -8.50 4.71 -10.77
CA SER A 113 -7.69 4.16 -11.86
C SER A 113 -6.37 3.55 -11.38
N ASP A 114 -5.68 4.21 -10.43
CA ASP A 114 -4.39 3.75 -9.92
C ASP A 114 -4.53 2.52 -9.01
N LEU A 115 -5.60 2.45 -8.22
CA LEU A 115 -5.87 1.26 -7.42
C LEU A 115 -6.12 0.04 -8.33
N GLY A 116 -6.82 0.24 -9.41
CA GLY A 116 -7.14 -0.76 -10.41
C GLY A 116 -8.24 -1.73 -10.02
N PRO A 117 -8.78 -2.47 -11.00
CA PRO A 117 -9.96 -3.31 -10.81
C PRO A 117 -9.72 -4.51 -9.89
N LEU A 118 -8.51 -5.05 -9.80
CA LEU A 118 -8.24 -6.23 -8.96
C LEU A 118 -8.34 -5.91 -7.46
N LEU A 119 -7.66 -4.87 -7.00
CA LEU A 119 -7.73 -4.44 -5.60
C LEU A 119 -9.12 -3.91 -5.26
N LEU A 120 -9.72 -3.18 -6.19
CA LEU A 120 -11.08 -2.66 -6.02
C LEU A 120 -12.13 -3.77 -5.93
N ALA A 121 -12.03 -4.83 -6.74
CA ALA A 121 -12.92 -5.99 -6.67
C ALA A 121 -12.84 -6.67 -5.28
N ARG A 122 -11.64 -6.80 -4.72
CA ARG A 122 -11.45 -7.29 -3.35
C ARG A 122 -12.09 -6.36 -2.32
N LEU A 123 -11.87 -5.07 -2.47
CA LEU A 123 -12.42 -4.05 -1.57
C LEU A 123 -13.95 -4.05 -1.57
N LEU A 124 -14.56 -4.18 -2.76
CA LEU A 124 -16.01 -4.28 -2.96
C LEU A 124 -16.60 -5.67 -2.65
N ASN A 125 -15.76 -6.65 -2.31
CA ASN A 125 -16.17 -8.04 -2.05
C ASN A 125 -16.91 -8.71 -3.21
N LEU A 126 -16.41 -8.51 -4.44
CA LEU A 126 -17.01 -9.04 -5.66
C LEU A 126 -16.58 -10.50 -5.88
N ASN A 127 -17.52 -11.30 -6.42
CA ASN A 127 -17.20 -12.62 -6.93
C ASN A 127 -16.53 -12.53 -8.32
N GLU A 128 -16.13 -13.66 -8.88
CA GLU A 128 -15.43 -13.74 -10.17
C GLU A 128 -16.20 -13.10 -11.33
N VAL A 129 -17.51 -13.37 -11.45
CA VAL A 129 -18.38 -12.80 -12.50
C VAL A 129 -18.50 -11.28 -12.35
N GLN A 130 -18.71 -10.80 -11.14
CA GLN A 130 -18.82 -9.37 -10.82
C GLN A 130 -17.48 -8.64 -11.05
N SER A 131 -16.37 -9.29 -10.70
CA SER A 131 -15.02 -8.78 -10.96
C SER A 131 -14.76 -8.68 -12.47
N GLY A 132 -15.26 -9.63 -13.26
CA GLY A 132 -15.22 -9.58 -14.72
C GLY A 132 -15.95 -8.36 -15.28
N VAL A 133 -17.13 -8.04 -14.77
CA VAL A 133 -17.87 -6.82 -15.15
C VAL A 133 -17.13 -5.55 -14.73
N LEU A 134 -16.54 -5.52 -13.55
CA LEU A 134 -15.70 -4.38 -13.12
C LEU A 134 -14.51 -4.17 -14.07
N ASN A 135 -13.84 -5.23 -14.50
CA ASN A 135 -12.76 -5.14 -15.49
C ASN A 135 -13.25 -4.54 -16.83
N ILE A 136 -14.46 -4.93 -17.28
CA ILE A 136 -15.09 -4.34 -18.47
C ILE A 136 -15.32 -2.84 -18.28
N ILE A 137 -15.81 -2.41 -17.12
CA ILE A 137 -16.04 -0.99 -16.81
C ILE A 137 -14.74 -0.19 -16.92
N PHE A 138 -13.65 -0.67 -16.32
CA PHE A 138 -12.34 -0.04 -16.43
C PHE A 138 -11.85 0.02 -17.89
N ARG A 139 -12.03 -1.06 -18.63
CA ARG A 139 -11.66 -1.11 -20.06
C ARG A 139 -12.41 -0.09 -20.90
N ILE A 140 -13.73 0.05 -20.68
CA ILE A 140 -14.55 1.04 -21.37
C ILE A 140 -14.13 2.46 -20.99
N ALA A 141 -13.80 2.70 -19.71
CA ALA A 141 -13.29 4.00 -19.25
C ALA A 141 -12.00 4.36 -19.99
N ASP A 142 -11.03 3.43 -20.05
CA ASP A 142 -9.76 3.63 -20.74
C ASP A 142 -9.95 3.89 -22.23
N ASP A 143 -10.74 3.05 -22.93
CA ASP A 143 -10.97 3.17 -24.35
C ASP A 143 -11.70 4.47 -24.73
N ARG A 144 -12.42 5.08 -23.80
CA ARG A 144 -13.16 6.33 -23.97
C ARG A 144 -12.48 7.55 -23.36
N GLY A 145 -11.32 7.37 -22.73
CA GLY A 145 -10.58 8.47 -22.09
C GLY A 145 -11.31 9.10 -20.90
N LEU A 146 -12.17 8.33 -20.21
CA LEU A 146 -12.91 8.75 -19.03
C LEU A 146 -12.04 8.51 -17.79
N LEU A 147 -11.69 9.60 -17.10
CA LEU A 147 -10.86 9.52 -15.90
C LEU A 147 -11.67 9.00 -14.72
N LEU A 148 -11.18 7.98 -14.06
CA LEU A 148 -11.74 7.43 -12.83
C LEU A 148 -10.88 7.90 -11.64
N LEU A 149 -11.21 9.04 -11.07
CA LEU A 149 -10.45 9.66 -10.00
C LEU A 149 -10.98 9.24 -8.63
N ASP A 150 -12.28 9.25 -8.46
CA ASP A 150 -12.96 8.99 -7.20
C ASP A 150 -14.20 8.08 -7.36
N PHE A 151 -14.95 7.90 -6.27
CA PHE A 151 -16.14 7.06 -6.30
C PHE A 151 -17.30 7.63 -7.11
N LYS A 152 -17.43 8.97 -7.22
CA LYS A 152 -18.48 9.55 -8.06
C LYS A 152 -18.29 9.18 -9.52
N ASP A 153 -17.05 9.13 -9.99
CA ASP A 153 -16.70 8.71 -11.35
C ASP A 153 -17.06 7.25 -11.60
N LEU A 154 -16.61 6.36 -10.71
CA LEU A 154 -16.89 4.94 -10.84
C LEU A 154 -18.39 4.63 -10.78
N ARG A 155 -19.13 5.34 -9.92
CA ARG A 155 -20.57 5.23 -9.82
C ARG A 155 -21.26 5.68 -11.11
N ALA A 156 -20.87 6.83 -11.63
CA ALA A 156 -21.44 7.39 -12.85
C ALA A 156 -21.21 6.49 -14.07
N ILE A 157 -19.99 6.02 -14.28
CA ILE A 157 -19.68 5.12 -15.38
C ILE A 157 -20.35 3.75 -15.22
N THR A 158 -20.42 3.22 -14.01
CA THR A 158 -21.11 1.95 -13.73
C THR A 158 -22.58 2.04 -14.06
N GLN A 159 -23.24 3.15 -13.68
CA GLN A 159 -24.64 3.42 -14.01
C GLN A 159 -24.83 3.55 -15.54
N PHE A 160 -24.00 4.37 -16.18
CA PHE A 160 -24.05 4.61 -17.62
C PHE A 160 -23.90 3.30 -18.42
N ILE A 161 -22.95 2.46 -18.04
CA ILE A 161 -22.75 1.15 -18.71
C ILE A 161 -23.92 0.21 -18.42
N GLY A 162 -24.46 0.22 -17.20
CA GLY A 162 -25.66 -0.57 -16.86
C GLY A 162 -26.87 -0.21 -17.69
N ASP A 163 -27.14 1.08 -17.87
CA ASP A 163 -28.26 1.59 -18.66
C ASP A 163 -28.08 1.32 -20.15
N ASN A 164 -26.85 1.17 -20.63
CA ASN A 164 -26.51 0.94 -22.04
C ASN A 164 -25.86 -0.44 -22.29
N ALA A 165 -26.09 -1.42 -21.42
CA ALA A 165 -25.38 -2.71 -21.42
C ALA A 165 -25.44 -3.42 -22.79
N LYS A 166 -26.58 -3.39 -23.48
CA LYS A 166 -26.77 -4.02 -24.80
C LYS A 166 -25.80 -3.48 -25.85
N SER A 167 -25.52 -2.19 -25.83
CA SER A 167 -24.64 -1.53 -26.80
C SER A 167 -23.18 -1.89 -26.59
N PHE A 168 -22.78 -2.19 -25.33
CA PHE A 168 -21.42 -2.60 -24.98
C PHE A 168 -21.20 -4.12 -25.14
N GLN A 169 -22.22 -4.91 -25.06
CA GLN A 169 -22.13 -6.37 -25.00
C GLN A 169 -21.39 -6.98 -26.19
N ASN A 170 -21.57 -6.45 -27.38
CA ASN A 170 -20.95 -6.99 -28.62
C ASN A 170 -19.43 -6.75 -28.64
N LEU A 171 -18.92 -5.69 -27.97
CA LEU A 171 -17.51 -5.32 -27.99
C LEU A 171 -16.75 -5.84 -26.77
N TYR A 172 -17.41 -5.88 -25.61
CA TYR A 172 -16.75 -6.11 -24.32
C TYR A 172 -17.22 -7.37 -23.60
N GLY A 173 -18.32 -7.98 -24.03
CA GLY A 173 -18.89 -9.18 -23.42
C GLY A 173 -20.13 -8.89 -22.57
N ASN A 174 -20.63 -9.93 -21.92
CA ASN A 174 -21.90 -9.87 -21.19
C ASN A 174 -21.79 -9.00 -19.93
N ILE A 175 -22.68 -8.02 -19.84
CA ILE A 175 -22.83 -7.12 -18.68
C ILE A 175 -24.23 -7.32 -18.10
N ASN A 176 -24.30 -8.07 -17.00
CA ASN A 176 -25.58 -8.34 -16.35
C ASN A 176 -25.93 -7.31 -15.29
N SER A 177 -27.21 -7.01 -15.13
CA SER A 177 -27.71 -6.02 -14.15
C SER A 177 -27.42 -6.40 -12.70
N ALA A 178 -27.33 -7.69 -12.39
CA ALA A 178 -27.02 -8.16 -11.04
C ALA A 178 -25.59 -7.78 -10.62
N SER A 179 -24.62 -7.86 -11.56
CA SER A 179 -23.25 -7.43 -11.32
C SER A 179 -23.14 -5.91 -11.18
N ILE A 180 -23.83 -5.14 -12.02
CA ILE A 180 -23.93 -3.68 -11.88
C ILE A 180 -24.46 -3.31 -10.49
N GLY A 181 -25.57 -3.94 -10.07
CA GLY A 181 -26.14 -3.72 -8.73
C GLY A 181 -25.22 -4.12 -7.59
N ALA A 182 -24.42 -5.17 -7.76
CA ALA A 182 -23.43 -5.59 -6.74
C ALA A 182 -22.32 -4.55 -6.57
N ILE A 183 -21.79 -4.03 -7.67
CA ILE A 183 -20.77 -2.97 -7.68
C ILE A 183 -21.32 -1.70 -6.99
N GLN A 184 -22.52 -1.26 -7.35
CA GLN A 184 -23.16 -0.08 -6.76
C GLN A 184 -23.38 -0.22 -5.25
N ARG A 185 -23.86 -1.40 -4.80
CA ARG A 185 -24.04 -1.68 -3.35
C ARG A 185 -22.70 -1.70 -2.61
N GLY A 186 -21.68 -2.30 -3.22
CA GLY A 186 -20.32 -2.31 -2.65
C GLY A 186 -19.77 -0.90 -2.45
N LEU A 187 -19.92 -0.03 -3.45
CA LEU A 187 -19.50 1.38 -3.37
C LEU A 187 -20.24 2.12 -2.25
N LEU A 188 -21.57 1.95 -2.16
CA LEU A 188 -22.35 2.57 -1.09
C LEU A 188 -21.89 2.12 0.30
N THR A 189 -21.59 0.84 0.47
CA THR A 189 -21.09 0.30 1.74
C THR A 189 -19.74 0.93 2.11
N LEU A 190 -18.84 1.09 1.16
CA LEU A 190 -17.53 1.72 1.41
C LEU A 190 -17.65 3.21 1.75
N GLU A 191 -18.54 3.93 1.08
CA GLU A 191 -18.83 5.34 1.41
C GLU A 191 -19.35 5.49 2.84
N GLN A 192 -20.28 4.65 3.27
CA GLN A 192 -20.80 4.66 4.64
C GLN A 192 -19.71 4.41 5.69
N GLN A 193 -18.61 3.77 5.32
CA GLN A 193 -17.45 3.55 6.16
C GLN A 193 -16.41 4.69 6.09
N GLY A 194 -16.61 5.67 5.22
CA GLY A 194 -15.66 6.78 5.01
C GLY A 194 -14.48 6.41 4.10
N ALA A 195 -14.58 5.31 3.34
CA ALA A 195 -13.50 4.88 2.44
C ALA A 195 -13.32 5.82 1.23
N GLU A 196 -14.30 6.67 0.93
CA GLU A 196 -14.21 7.69 -0.12
C GLU A 196 -13.04 8.65 0.11
N HIS A 197 -12.63 8.92 1.34
CA HIS A 197 -11.50 9.79 1.65
C HIS A 197 -10.17 9.29 1.10
N PHE A 198 -10.08 8.00 0.80
CA PHE A 198 -8.89 7.43 0.18
C PHE A 198 -8.83 7.69 -1.33
N PHE A 199 -9.96 8.03 -1.98
CA PHE A 199 -10.03 8.17 -3.43
C PHE A 199 -10.12 9.64 -3.85
N GLY A 200 -9.25 10.03 -4.76
CA GLY A 200 -9.23 11.39 -5.29
C GLY A 200 -7.83 11.97 -5.45
N GLU A 201 -7.77 13.28 -5.64
CA GLU A 201 -6.54 14.03 -5.84
C GLU A 201 -6.38 15.13 -4.76
N PRO A 202 -5.16 15.59 -4.42
CA PRO A 202 -3.88 15.12 -4.96
C PRO A 202 -3.54 13.70 -4.50
N MET A 203 -3.12 12.88 -5.45
CA MET A 203 -2.65 11.53 -5.18
C MET A 203 -1.32 11.57 -4.43
N LEU A 204 -1.07 10.57 -3.57
CA LEU A 204 0.19 10.40 -2.89
C LEU A 204 1.35 10.35 -3.90
N ASP A 205 2.36 11.17 -3.67
CA ASP A 205 3.63 11.11 -4.37
C ASP A 205 4.64 10.32 -3.54
N ILE A 206 5.03 9.14 -4.00
CA ILE A 206 6.00 8.30 -3.28
C ILE A 206 7.37 8.95 -3.11
N ALA A 207 7.71 9.97 -3.90
CA ALA A 207 8.95 10.73 -3.71
C ALA A 207 8.99 11.43 -2.34
N ASP A 208 7.85 11.77 -1.77
CA ASP A 208 7.75 12.37 -0.45
C ASP A 208 8.12 11.39 0.68
N TRP A 209 8.04 10.09 0.43
CA TRP A 209 8.52 9.07 1.37
C TRP A 209 10.03 8.85 1.33
N MET A 210 10.69 9.27 0.24
CA MET A 210 12.12 9.03 -0.01
C MET A 210 13.01 10.13 0.55
N ARG A 211 12.51 10.93 1.48
CA ARG A 211 13.20 12.13 1.97
C ARG A 211 14.23 11.78 3.04
N VAL A 212 15.26 12.60 3.05
CA VAL A 212 16.31 12.64 4.08
C VAL A 212 16.30 14.04 4.67
N ASP A 213 16.43 14.17 5.97
CA ASP A 213 16.48 15.47 6.64
C ASP A 213 17.84 16.19 6.49
N ALA A 214 17.93 17.39 6.99
CA ALA A 214 19.16 18.19 6.91
C ALA A 214 20.36 17.57 7.67
N SER A 215 20.12 16.66 8.61
CA SER A 215 21.15 15.94 9.34
C SER A 215 21.65 14.68 8.61
N GLY A 216 21.00 14.31 7.51
CA GLY A 216 21.29 13.08 6.76
C GLY A 216 20.52 11.87 7.25
N LYS A 217 19.55 12.01 8.17
CA LYS A 217 18.68 10.93 8.62
C LYS A 217 17.54 10.71 7.65
N GLY A 218 17.22 9.44 7.40
CA GLY A 218 16.02 9.06 6.62
C GLY A 218 14.75 9.43 7.37
N VAL A 219 13.77 10.00 6.66
CA VAL A 219 12.47 10.34 7.24
C VAL A 219 11.68 9.07 7.52
N ILE A 220 11.10 8.98 8.70
CA ILE A 220 10.21 7.90 9.12
C ILE A 220 8.78 8.33 8.84
N ASN A 221 8.16 7.69 7.85
CA ASN A 221 6.78 7.94 7.47
C ASN A 221 5.86 7.00 8.26
N ILE A 222 4.95 7.54 9.04
CA ILE A 222 4.03 6.77 9.89
C ILE A 222 2.60 7.00 9.40
N LEU A 223 1.95 5.93 8.94
CA LEU A 223 0.54 5.92 8.59
C LEU A 223 -0.28 5.61 9.84
N SER A 224 -1.13 6.54 10.28
CA SER A 224 -2.13 6.28 11.31
C SER A 224 -3.13 5.24 10.79
N ALA A 225 -3.17 4.09 11.41
CA ALA A 225 -3.96 2.96 10.95
C ALA A 225 -4.95 2.41 12.00
N GLU A 226 -5.14 3.08 13.14
CA GLU A 226 -6.08 2.66 14.18
C GLU A 226 -7.51 2.53 13.66
N LYS A 227 -8.00 3.54 12.95
CA LYS A 227 -9.33 3.53 12.32
C LYS A 227 -9.34 2.64 11.07
N LEU A 228 -8.29 2.71 10.28
CA LEU A 228 -8.13 1.94 9.04
C LEU A 228 -8.10 0.43 9.31
N TYR A 229 -7.50 -0.01 10.41
CA TYR A 229 -7.45 -1.42 10.81
C TYR A 229 -8.84 -2.03 11.06
N GLN A 230 -9.82 -1.20 11.43
CA GLN A 230 -11.22 -1.64 11.55
C GLN A 230 -11.86 -1.95 10.19
N MET A 231 -11.19 -1.61 9.10
CA MET A 231 -11.58 -1.86 7.72
C MET A 231 -10.49 -2.73 7.03
N PRO A 232 -10.39 -4.03 7.35
CA PRO A 232 -9.25 -4.86 6.97
C PRO A 232 -8.97 -4.91 5.46
N LYS A 233 -10.02 -4.86 4.64
CA LYS A 233 -9.90 -4.86 3.18
C LYS A 233 -9.32 -3.54 2.64
N LEU A 234 -9.74 -2.40 3.22
CA LEU A 234 -9.18 -1.10 2.85
C LEU A 234 -7.73 -0.99 3.32
N TYR A 235 -7.43 -1.44 4.53
CA TYR A 235 -6.07 -1.53 5.06
C TYR A 235 -5.16 -2.31 4.09
N ALA A 236 -5.55 -3.54 3.75
CA ALA A 236 -4.78 -4.38 2.85
C ALA A 236 -4.66 -3.76 1.44
N ALA A 237 -5.77 -3.27 0.87
CA ALA A 237 -5.77 -2.70 -0.48
C ALA A 237 -4.90 -1.43 -0.57
N SER A 238 -4.98 -0.54 0.42
CA SER A 238 -4.18 0.70 0.44
C SER A 238 -2.68 0.40 0.56
N LEU A 239 -2.27 -0.49 1.45
CA LEU A 239 -0.85 -0.85 1.60
C LEU A 239 -0.30 -1.60 0.39
N LEU A 240 -1.08 -2.49 -0.22
CA LEU A 240 -0.67 -3.18 -1.45
C LEU A 240 -0.57 -2.23 -2.62
N TRP A 241 -1.47 -1.25 -2.73
CA TRP A 241 -1.37 -0.18 -3.72
C TRP A 241 -0.09 0.64 -3.52
N MET A 242 0.20 1.06 -2.29
CA MET A 242 1.42 1.81 -1.96
C MET A 242 2.69 1.05 -2.35
N LEU A 243 2.74 -0.24 -2.06
CA LEU A 243 3.86 -1.09 -2.45
C LEU A 243 3.97 -1.24 -3.97
N SER A 244 2.84 -1.33 -4.66
CA SER A 244 2.79 -1.38 -6.13
C SER A 244 3.30 -0.10 -6.76
N GLU A 245 2.93 1.07 -6.22
CA GLU A 245 3.43 2.36 -6.67
C GLU A 245 4.96 2.47 -6.55
N LEU A 246 5.53 1.99 -5.44
CA LEU A 246 6.99 1.92 -5.28
C LEU A 246 7.62 1.05 -6.36
N TYR A 247 7.04 -0.11 -6.65
CA TYR A 247 7.56 -1.00 -7.67
C TYR A 247 7.50 -0.39 -9.09
N GLU A 248 6.41 0.29 -9.42
CA GLU A 248 6.21 0.87 -10.75
C GLU A 248 7.07 2.12 -10.98
N ARG A 249 7.18 2.99 -9.98
CA ARG A 249 7.81 4.30 -10.15
C ARG A 249 9.31 4.30 -9.91
N LEU A 250 9.83 3.40 -9.06
CA LEU A 250 11.25 3.37 -8.79
C LEU A 250 12.01 2.70 -9.95
N PRO A 251 13.16 3.27 -10.34
CA PRO A 251 14.03 2.63 -11.33
C PRO A 251 14.72 1.40 -10.73
N GLU A 252 15.19 0.49 -11.60
CA GLU A 252 16.07 -0.59 -11.18
C GLU A 252 17.34 0.00 -10.53
N ALA A 253 17.71 -0.57 -9.38
CA ALA A 253 18.77 -0.01 -8.54
C ALA A 253 20.04 -0.86 -8.50
N GLY A 254 19.95 -2.15 -8.90
CA GLY A 254 21.06 -3.07 -8.75
C GLY A 254 21.39 -3.39 -7.30
N ASP A 255 22.64 -3.78 -7.06
CA ASP A 255 23.13 -4.06 -5.70
C ASP A 255 23.56 -2.75 -5.04
N LEU A 256 22.83 -2.34 -4.01
CA LEU A 256 23.07 -1.12 -3.25
C LEU A 256 23.71 -1.42 -1.89
N ASP A 257 24.52 -0.47 -1.38
CA ASP A 257 25.10 -0.54 -0.05
C ASP A 257 24.05 -0.48 1.08
N LYS A 258 22.89 0.11 0.79
CA LYS A 258 21.74 0.24 1.69
C LYS A 258 20.46 0.38 0.88
N PRO A 259 19.29 0.05 1.43
CA PRO A 259 18.03 0.23 0.75
C PRO A 259 17.74 1.71 0.43
N LYS A 260 16.91 1.95 -0.57
CA LYS A 260 16.33 3.27 -0.85
C LYS A 260 15.16 3.58 0.09
N LEU A 261 14.43 2.57 0.50
CA LEU A 261 13.30 2.63 1.43
C LEU A 261 13.13 1.27 2.11
N VAL A 262 12.72 1.28 3.36
CA VAL A 262 12.25 0.07 4.06
C VAL A 262 10.79 0.26 4.40
N PHE A 263 9.97 -0.72 4.01
CA PHE A 263 8.52 -0.72 4.16
C PHE A 263 8.10 -1.81 5.16
N PHE A 264 7.47 -1.41 6.27
CA PHE A 264 6.97 -2.32 7.28
C PHE A 264 5.46 -2.51 7.15
N PHE A 265 5.04 -3.76 6.97
CA PHE A 265 3.65 -4.18 7.02
C PHE A 265 3.33 -4.72 8.42
N ASP A 266 2.66 -3.93 9.24
CA ASP A 266 2.12 -4.44 10.50
C ASP A 266 0.82 -5.22 10.24
N GLU A 267 0.53 -6.21 11.10
CA GLU A 267 -0.60 -7.14 10.94
C GLU A 267 -0.68 -7.76 9.53
N ALA A 268 0.46 -8.23 9.05
CA ALA A 268 0.64 -8.69 7.66
C ALA A 268 -0.33 -9.81 7.24
N HIS A 269 -0.88 -10.56 8.17
CA HIS A 269 -1.89 -11.58 7.90
C HIS A 269 -3.12 -11.03 7.15
N LEU A 270 -3.45 -9.74 7.32
CA LEU A 270 -4.57 -9.09 6.63
C LEU A 270 -4.38 -9.00 5.11
N LEU A 271 -3.14 -9.02 4.64
CA LEU A 271 -2.86 -9.02 3.21
C LEU A 271 -3.30 -10.32 2.54
N PHE A 272 -3.21 -11.42 3.28
CA PHE A 272 -3.38 -12.78 2.75
C PHE A 272 -4.74 -13.40 3.08
N ASN A 273 -5.36 -13.00 4.18
CA ASN A 273 -6.65 -13.53 4.62
C ASN A 273 -7.74 -13.29 3.56
N ASP A 274 -8.43 -14.35 3.17
CA ASP A 274 -9.52 -14.32 2.18
C ASP A 274 -9.13 -13.68 0.82
N ALA A 275 -7.83 -13.67 0.50
CA ALA A 275 -7.36 -13.12 -0.76
C ALA A 275 -7.54 -14.15 -1.90
N PRO A 276 -8.09 -13.73 -3.06
CA PRO A 276 -8.15 -14.59 -4.23
C PRO A 276 -6.75 -15.02 -4.70
N GLN A 277 -6.62 -16.22 -5.28
CA GLN A 277 -5.33 -16.77 -5.72
C GLN A 277 -4.57 -15.79 -6.64
N VAL A 278 -5.26 -15.16 -7.57
CA VAL A 278 -4.68 -14.15 -8.48
C VAL A 278 -4.01 -13.01 -7.72
N LEU A 279 -4.58 -12.59 -6.59
CA LEU A 279 -4.00 -11.53 -5.77
C LEU A 279 -2.80 -12.04 -4.98
N LEU A 280 -2.87 -13.25 -4.42
CA LEU A 280 -1.73 -13.88 -3.73
C LEU A 280 -0.52 -14.00 -4.65
N ASP A 281 -0.71 -14.46 -5.89
CA ASP A 281 0.34 -14.58 -6.90
C ASP A 281 0.97 -13.22 -7.23
N LYS A 282 0.16 -12.16 -7.24
CA LYS A 282 0.65 -10.79 -7.46
C LYS A 282 1.45 -10.25 -6.28
N ILE A 283 0.99 -10.48 -5.07
CA ILE A 283 1.72 -10.09 -3.85
C ILE A 283 3.10 -10.77 -3.85
N GLU A 284 3.13 -12.08 -4.09
CA GLU A 284 4.38 -12.84 -4.18
C GLU A 284 5.31 -12.26 -5.25
N GLN A 285 4.79 -11.97 -6.43
CA GLN A 285 5.55 -11.41 -7.53
C GLN A 285 6.15 -10.05 -7.17
N VAL A 286 5.35 -9.14 -6.57
CA VAL A 286 5.82 -7.82 -6.14
C VAL A 286 6.92 -7.95 -5.10
N ILE A 287 6.72 -8.75 -4.05
CA ILE A 287 7.70 -8.96 -2.98
C ILE A 287 9.03 -9.49 -3.56
N ARG A 288 8.96 -10.43 -4.49
CA ARG A 288 10.16 -10.97 -5.15
C ARG A 288 10.90 -9.94 -5.98
N LEU A 289 10.18 -9.10 -6.74
CA LEU A 289 10.76 -8.19 -7.72
C LEU A 289 11.14 -6.83 -7.13
N ILE A 290 10.47 -6.36 -6.08
CA ILE A 290 10.71 -5.01 -5.53
C ILE A 290 12.12 -4.85 -4.94
N ARG A 291 12.76 -5.96 -4.62
CA ARG A 291 14.17 -5.97 -4.21
C ARG A 291 15.07 -5.28 -5.23
N SER A 292 14.85 -5.49 -6.54
CA SER A 292 15.63 -4.86 -7.60
C SER A 292 15.46 -3.34 -7.66
N LYS A 293 14.41 -2.81 -7.03
CA LYS A 293 14.16 -1.37 -6.88
C LYS A 293 14.84 -0.76 -5.65
N GLY A 294 15.53 -1.57 -4.86
CA GLY A 294 16.19 -1.14 -3.63
C GLY A 294 15.24 -1.00 -2.43
N VAL A 295 14.06 -1.60 -2.47
CA VAL A 295 13.08 -1.55 -1.37
C VAL A 295 13.15 -2.83 -0.55
N GLY A 296 13.34 -2.68 0.76
CA GLY A 296 13.19 -3.77 1.73
C GLY A 296 11.78 -3.82 2.27
N VAL A 297 11.16 -5.00 2.30
CA VAL A 297 9.82 -5.21 2.84
C VAL A 297 9.90 -6.11 4.05
N TYR A 298 9.35 -5.65 5.17
CA TYR A 298 9.35 -6.36 6.44
C TYR A 298 7.92 -6.60 6.89
N PHE A 299 7.56 -7.85 7.05
CA PHE A 299 6.25 -8.22 7.60
C PHE A 299 6.33 -8.36 9.11
N VAL A 300 5.32 -7.83 9.77
CA VAL A 300 5.11 -7.99 11.22
C VAL A 300 3.79 -8.73 11.42
N SER A 301 3.84 -9.87 12.10
CA SER A 301 2.66 -10.71 12.34
C SER A 301 2.74 -11.40 13.69
N GLN A 302 1.62 -11.90 14.17
CA GLN A 302 1.58 -12.67 15.41
C GLN A 302 2.08 -14.11 15.19
N ASN A 303 1.91 -14.64 13.98
CA ASN A 303 2.25 -16.02 13.67
C ASN A 303 2.89 -16.12 12.26
N PRO A 304 4.07 -16.73 12.12
CA PRO A 304 4.68 -16.91 10.79
C PRO A 304 3.84 -17.78 9.85
N ALA A 305 2.99 -18.68 10.39
CA ALA A 305 2.10 -19.51 9.58
C ALA A 305 0.95 -18.74 8.90
N ASP A 306 0.73 -17.48 9.26
CA ASP A 306 -0.26 -16.62 8.60
C ASP A 306 0.22 -16.08 7.24
N ILE A 307 1.50 -16.26 6.93
CA ILE A 307 2.12 -15.81 5.68
C ILE A 307 2.30 -17.03 4.76
N PRO A 308 1.85 -16.95 3.49
CA PRO A 308 2.05 -18.02 2.53
C PRO A 308 3.51 -18.41 2.37
N ASP A 309 3.80 -19.71 2.24
CA ASP A 309 5.17 -20.25 2.13
C ASP A 309 5.99 -19.59 1.01
N ALA A 310 5.35 -19.28 -0.12
CA ALA A 310 6.00 -18.63 -1.25
C ALA A 310 6.51 -17.22 -0.91
N VAL A 311 5.75 -16.47 -0.10
CA VAL A 311 6.17 -15.16 0.42
C VAL A 311 7.17 -15.35 1.57
N LEU A 312 6.89 -16.26 2.50
CA LEU A 312 7.74 -16.54 3.66
C LEU A 312 9.19 -16.89 3.23
N GLY A 313 9.34 -17.62 2.13
CA GLY A 313 10.64 -17.97 1.55
C GLY A 313 11.45 -16.78 1.03
N GLN A 314 10.81 -15.62 0.80
CA GLN A 314 11.49 -14.38 0.37
C GLN A 314 12.01 -13.53 1.53
N LEU A 315 11.58 -13.82 2.78
CA LEU A 315 11.86 -13.02 3.96
C LEU A 315 13.13 -13.52 4.64
N GLY A 316 14.28 -12.96 4.25
CA GLY A 316 15.59 -13.47 4.66
C GLY A 316 16.00 -13.08 6.09
N ASN A 317 15.67 -11.88 6.54
CA ASN A 317 16.03 -11.41 7.87
C ASN A 317 14.91 -11.67 8.87
N ARG A 318 15.17 -12.42 9.94
CA ARG A 318 14.12 -12.91 10.82
C ARG A 318 14.36 -12.59 12.29
N VAL A 319 13.29 -12.11 12.93
CA VAL A 319 13.20 -11.88 14.37
C VAL A 319 11.96 -12.56 14.90
N GLN A 320 12.13 -13.59 15.73
CA GLN A 320 11.06 -14.35 16.34
C GLN A 320 11.00 -14.08 17.83
N HIS A 321 9.97 -13.35 18.27
CA HIS A 321 9.64 -13.22 19.69
C HIS A 321 8.86 -14.43 20.21
N ALA A 322 8.56 -14.44 21.49
CA ALA A 322 7.87 -15.54 22.13
C ALA A 322 6.53 -15.88 21.46
N LEU A 323 6.29 -17.17 21.30
CA LEU A 323 4.96 -17.71 21.00
C LEU A 323 4.51 -18.57 22.19
N ARG A 324 3.22 -18.56 22.46
CA ARG A 324 2.61 -19.40 23.48
C ARG A 324 1.85 -20.53 22.78
N ALA A 325 2.02 -21.75 23.27
CA ALA A 325 1.46 -22.95 22.62
C ALA A 325 0.37 -23.58 23.50
N PHE A 326 -0.77 -22.91 23.60
CA PHE A 326 -1.92 -23.41 24.38
C PHE A 326 -2.82 -24.35 23.57
N THR A 327 -2.81 -24.25 22.26
CA THR A 327 -3.64 -25.06 21.35
C THR A 327 -2.79 -25.84 20.37
N PRO A 328 -3.33 -26.92 19.73
CA PRO A 328 -2.62 -27.61 18.64
C PRO A 328 -2.22 -26.69 17.48
N LYS A 329 -3.03 -25.66 17.20
CA LYS A 329 -2.70 -24.64 16.20
C LYS A 329 -1.47 -23.83 16.63
N ASP A 330 -1.38 -23.44 17.89
CA ASP A 330 -0.23 -22.71 18.43
C ASP A 330 1.04 -23.56 18.42
N GLN A 331 0.94 -24.84 18.75
CA GLN A 331 2.07 -25.79 18.67
C GLN A 331 2.59 -25.93 17.24
N LYS A 332 1.68 -26.00 16.26
CA LYS A 332 2.07 -26.00 14.85
C LYS A 332 2.78 -24.70 14.47
N ALA A 333 2.32 -23.56 14.96
CA ALA A 333 2.96 -22.26 14.74
C ALA A 333 4.40 -22.21 15.28
N VAL A 334 4.62 -22.67 16.52
CA VAL A 334 5.94 -22.78 17.13
C VAL A 334 6.86 -23.68 16.29
N LYS A 335 6.38 -24.83 15.87
CA LYS A 335 7.13 -25.76 15.03
C LYS A 335 7.49 -25.14 13.67
N THR A 336 6.54 -24.48 13.01
CA THR A 336 6.78 -23.77 11.75
C THR A 336 7.84 -22.69 11.94
N ALA A 337 7.73 -21.86 12.97
CA ALA A 337 8.71 -20.81 13.27
C ALA A 337 10.12 -21.41 13.47
N ALA A 338 10.23 -22.47 14.27
CA ALA A 338 11.52 -23.14 14.53
C ALA A 338 12.13 -23.74 13.26
N GLN A 339 11.33 -24.38 12.42
CA GLN A 339 11.79 -25.03 11.18
C GLN A 339 12.23 -24.06 10.09
N THR A 340 11.78 -22.80 10.15
CA THR A 340 12.14 -21.77 9.18
C THR A 340 13.42 -21.00 9.55
N MET A 341 14.07 -21.32 10.64
CA MET A 341 15.33 -20.73 11.09
C MET A 341 16.47 -21.75 11.05
N ARG A 342 17.68 -21.29 10.77
CA ARG A 342 18.87 -22.15 10.83
C ARG A 342 19.19 -22.50 12.28
N ALA A 343 18.98 -23.78 12.63
CA ALA A 343 19.09 -24.25 14.00
C ALA A 343 20.46 -23.99 14.64
N ASN A 344 20.44 -23.64 15.93
CA ASN A 344 21.61 -23.54 16.76
C ASN A 344 21.76 -24.86 17.55
N PRO A 345 22.90 -25.54 17.46
CA PRO A 345 23.10 -26.80 18.21
C PRO A 345 23.13 -26.62 19.73
N ALA A 346 23.30 -25.43 20.24
CA ALA A 346 23.39 -25.14 21.67
C ALA A 346 22.05 -25.21 22.41
N PHE A 347 20.90 -25.09 21.68
CA PHE A 347 19.57 -25.13 22.29
C PHE A 347 18.49 -25.60 21.31
N SER A 348 17.36 -26.07 21.86
CA SER A 348 16.17 -26.35 21.06
C SER A 348 15.45 -25.08 20.66
N THR A 349 15.33 -24.80 19.36
CA THR A 349 14.65 -23.61 18.84
C THR A 349 13.17 -23.59 19.24
N GLU A 350 12.47 -24.73 19.17
CA GLU A 350 11.06 -24.85 19.56
C GLU A 350 10.85 -24.54 21.05
N GLN A 351 11.73 -25.05 21.91
CA GLN A 351 11.66 -24.79 23.35
C GLN A 351 11.98 -23.32 23.65
N ALA A 352 13.04 -22.79 23.04
CA ALA A 352 13.45 -21.41 23.24
C ALA A 352 12.36 -20.42 22.89
N ILE A 353 11.62 -20.60 21.77
CA ILE A 353 10.50 -19.74 21.36
C ILE A 353 9.45 -19.61 22.46
N GLN A 354 9.17 -20.67 23.20
CA GLN A 354 8.16 -20.67 24.26
C GLN A 354 8.66 -20.07 25.56
N GLU A 355 9.98 -20.03 25.76
CA GLU A 355 10.65 -19.55 27.00
C GLU A 355 11.13 -18.10 26.89
N LEU A 356 11.11 -17.46 25.71
CA LEU A 356 11.56 -16.10 25.53
C LEU A 356 10.82 -15.12 26.45
N GLY A 357 11.56 -14.26 27.10
CA GLY A 357 11.02 -13.15 27.88
C GLY A 357 10.66 -11.94 26.99
N THR A 358 10.02 -10.94 27.60
CA THR A 358 9.69 -9.70 26.91
C THR A 358 10.96 -8.97 26.43
N GLY A 359 11.02 -8.73 25.10
CA GLY A 359 12.16 -8.10 24.45
C GLY A 359 13.31 -9.05 24.16
N GLU A 360 13.20 -10.34 24.52
CA GLU A 360 14.06 -11.37 23.95
C GLU A 360 13.51 -11.83 22.61
N ALA A 361 14.38 -12.27 21.73
CA ALA A 361 14.02 -12.83 20.44
C ALA A 361 15.03 -13.88 19.98
N LEU A 362 14.58 -14.77 19.13
CA LEU A 362 15.46 -15.57 18.27
C LEU A 362 15.71 -14.78 17.00
N ILE A 363 16.97 -14.56 16.66
CA ILE A 363 17.38 -13.70 15.55
C ILE A 363 18.26 -14.47 14.58
N SER A 364 17.93 -14.37 13.29
CA SER A 364 18.74 -14.87 12.19
C SER A 364 18.72 -13.83 11.08
N PHE A 365 19.79 -13.05 10.97
CA PHE A 365 20.01 -12.12 9.88
C PHE A 365 20.87 -12.74 8.79
N LEU A 366 20.80 -12.20 7.59
CA LEU A 366 21.60 -12.64 6.47
C LEU A 366 23.06 -12.19 6.63
N ASP A 367 23.99 -13.09 6.30
CA ASP A 367 25.41 -12.77 6.17
C ASP A 367 25.72 -12.03 4.86
N GLU A 368 26.98 -11.65 4.64
CA GLU A 368 27.44 -10.95 3.45
C GLU A 368 27.19 -11.72 2.14
N LYS A 369 27.04 -13.03 2.20
CA LYS A 369 26.74 -13.91 1.06
C LYS A 369 25.22 -14.07 0.86
N GLY A 370 24.41 -13.48 1.73
CA GLY A 370 22.95 -13.62 1.71
C GLY A 370 22.45 -14.95 2.26
N SER A 371 23.25 -15.65 3.05
CA SER A 371 22.85 -16.88 3.74
C SER A 371 22.34 -16.56 5.15
N PRO A 372 21.28 -17.25 5.63
CA PRO A 372 20.81 -17.08 6.99
C PRO A 372 21.90 -17.45 8.01
N SER A 373 22.13 -16.60 8.99
CA SER A 373 23.00 -16.93 10.12
C SER A 373 22.36 -18.00 11.01
N VAL A 374 23.18 -18.70 11.78
CA VAL A 374 22.70 -19.58 12.85
C VAL A 374 21.88 -18.75 13.83
N VAL A 375 20.71 -19.26 14.23
CA VAL A 375 19.81 -18.53 15.11
C VAL A 375 20.45 -18.29 16.49
N GLU A 376 20.31 -17.08 16.98
CA GLU A 376 20.81 -16.66 18.30
C GLU A 376 19.64 -16.21 19.19
N ARG A 377 19.67 -16.60 20.46
CA ARG A 377 18.76 -16.06 21.49
C ARG A 377 19.37 -14.80 22.07
N ALA A 378 18.72 -13.65 21.80
CA ALA A 378 19.28 -12.36 22.12
C ALA A 378 18.24 -11.38 22.71
N MET A 379 18.74 -10.36 23.39
CA MET A 379 17.94 -9.21 23.82
C MET A 379 17.96 -8.14 22.72
N VAL A 380 16.80 -7.71 22.27
CA VAL A 380 16.69 -6.57 21.38
C VAL A 380 17.04 -5.31 22.14
N ILE A 381 17.90 -4.46 21.55
CA ILE A 381 18.33 -3.20 22.15
C ILE A 381 17.14 -2.24 22.15
N ALA A 382 16.94 -1.56 23.27
CA ALA A 382 15.89 -0.57 23.38
C ALA A 382 16.10 0.58 22.37
N PRO A 383 15.05 1.09 21.72
CA PRO A 383 15.17 2.27 20.86
C PRO A 383 15.64 3.48 21.69
N CYS A 384 16.37 4.39 21.05
CA CYS A 384 16.82 5.65 21.64
C CYS A 384 15.72 6.71 21.62
N SER A 385 14.70 6.52 20.84
CA SER A 385 13.48 7.33 20.80
C SER A 385 12.45 6.89 21.86
N ARG A 386 11.47 7.74 22.09
CA ARG A 386 10.40 7.50 23.07
C ARG A 386 9.47 6.40 22.58
N MET A 387 9.15 5.44 23.45
CA MET A 387 8.12 4.45 23.23
C MET A 387 6.74 5.01 23.58
N GLY A 388 5.71 4.54 22.85
CA GLY A 388 4.34 5.00 23.02
C GLY A 388 3.98 6.20 22.14
N PRO A 389 2.77 6.74 22.26
CA PRO A 389 2.29 7.80 21.40
C PRO A 389 2.86 9.18 21.78
N VAL A 390 2.89 10.10 20.81
CA VAL A 390 3.00 11.53 21.05
C VAL A 390 1.66 12.07 21.57
N SER A 391 1.70 13.20 22.29
CA SER A 391 0.49 13.94 22.64
C SER A 391 -0.16 14.57 21.39
N ASP A 392 -1.42 15.02 21.53
CA ASP A 392 -2.09 15.71 20.42
C ASP A 392 -1.41 17.03 20.07
N ASP A 393 -0.87 17.77 21.07
CA ASP A 393 -0.10 19.00 20.83
C ASP A 393 1.20 18.72 20.07
N GLU A 394 1.93 17.67 20.44
CA GLU A 394 3.14 17.24 19.73
C GLU A 394 2.79 16.79 18.29
N ARG A 395 1.68 16.07 18.10
CA ARG A 395 1.20 15.66 16.78
C ARG A 395 0.89 16.87 15.90
N ASN A 396 0.14 17.83 16.44
CA ASN A 396 -0.19 19.07 15.74
C ASN A 396 1.09 19.85 15.38
N GLY A 397 2.08 19.86 16.28
CA GLY A 397 3.39 20.44 15.99
C GLY A 397 4.09 19.75 14.82
N LEU A 398 4.10 18.42 14.79
CA LEU A 398 4.68 17.65 13.68
C LEU A 398 3.99 17.95 12.34
N LEU A 399 2.67 18.06 12.34
CA LEU A 399 1.90 18.38 11.13
C LEU A 399 2.15 19.82 10.65
N ASN A 400 2.05 20.79 11.54
CA ASN A 400 2.20 22.20 11.21
C ASN A 400 3.62 22.59 10.74
N HIS A 401 4.64 21.87 11.22
CA HIS A 401 6.05 22.08 10.84
C HIS A 401 6.52 21.05 9.77
N SER A 402 5.63 20.22 9.29
CA SER A 402 5.96 19.26 8.23
C SER A 402 6.34 19.99 6.94
N PRO A 403 7.39 19.54 6.23
CA PRO A 403 7.75 20.09 4.92
C PRO A 403 6.69 19.83 3.84
N LEU A 404 5.70 19.01 4.15
CA LEU A 404 4.58 18.66 3.25
C LEU A 404 3.30 19.42 3.58
N TYR A 405 3.30 20.28 4.61
CA TYR A 405 2.12 21.07 4.98
C TYR A 405 1.62 21.89 3.80
N GLY A 406 0.33 21.80 3.51
CA GLY A 406 -0.32 22.48 2.39
C GLY A 406 -0.24 21.73 1.05
N LYS A 407 0.45 20.57 0.98
CA LYS A 407 0.53 19.80 -0.27
C LYS A 407 -0.66 18.85 -0.47
N TYR A 408 -1.17 18.28 0.61
CA TYR A 408 -2.17 17.19 0.57
C TYR A 408 -3.50 17.53 1.22
N GLU A 409 -3.57 18.61 2.00
CA GLU A 409 -4.74 18.95 2.82
C GLU A 409 -5.96 19.33 1.97
N GLU A 410 -5.75 20.07 0.88
CA GLU A 410 -6.85 20.50 -0.01
C GLU A 410 -7.07 19.47 -1.11
N GLU A 411 -8.32 19.03 -1.25
CA GLU A 411 -8.73 18.19 -2.36
C GLU A 411 -8.78 18.97 -3.67
N VAL A 412 -8.35 18.32 -4.74
CA VAL A 412 -8.43 18.84 -6.10
C VAL A 412 -9.52 18.09 -6.84
N ASP A 413 -10.60 18.78 -7.17
CA ASP A 413 -11.69 18.24 -7.97
C ASP A 413 -11.58 18.80 -9.40
N ARG A 414 -11.13 17.97 -10.34
CA ARG A 414 -11.03 18.32 -11.76
C ARG A 414 -12.03 17.55 -12.60
N GLU A 415 -12.29 18.04 -13.80
CA GLU A 415 -13.19 17.36 -14.74
C GLU A 415 -12.78 15.90 -14.96
N SER A 416 -13.71 15.00 -14.73
CA SER A 416 -13.51 13.55 -14.72
C SER A 416 -14.68 12.83 -15.42
N ALA A 417 -14.78 11.51 -15.28
CA ALA A 417 -15.84 10.73 -15.89
C ALA A 417 -17.25 11.22 -15.51
N PHE A 418 -17.44 11.63 -14.26
CA PHE A 418 -18.73 12.10 -13.77
C PHE A 418 -19.21 13.36 -14.53
N GLU A 419 -18.42 14.39 -14.61
CA GLU A 419 -18.76 15.64 -15.29
C GLU A 419 -18.95 15.43 -16.79
N MET A 420 -18.07 14.64 -17.43
CA MET A 420 -18.16 14.34 -18.85
C MET A 420 -19.45 13.58 -19.21
N LEU A 421 -19.83 12.61 -18.40
CA LEU A 421 -21.08 11.85 -18.61
C LEU A 421 -22.32 12.71 -18.36
N GLN A 422 -22.30 13.60 -17.35
CA GLN A 422 -23.39 14.55 -17.10
C GLN A 422 -23.60 15.52 -18.27
N GLN A 423 -22.51 16.10 -18.79
CA GLN A 423 -22.57 17.01 -19.94
C GLN A 423 -23.14 16.29 -21.17
N GLY A 424 -22.70 15.06 -21.43
CA GLY A 424 -23.21 14.25 -22.53
C GLY A 424 -24.70 13.96 -22.44
N VAL A 425 -25.21 13.67 -21.24
CA VAL A 425 -26.65 13.46 -20.99
C VAL A 425 -27.45 14.76 -21.18
N GLN A 426 -26.97 15.89 -20.69
CA GLN A 426 -27.65 17.19 -20.83
C GLN A 426 -27.77 17.62 -22.30
N VAL A 427 -26.72 17.42 -23.10
CA VAL A 427 -26.78 17.74 -24.55
C VAL A 427 -27.73 16.82 -25.28
N ALA A 428 -27.74 15.53 -24.97
CA ALA A 428 -28.65 14.56 -25.58
C ALA A 428 -30.12 14.86 -25.24
N THR A 429 -30.42 15.27 -24.01
CA THR A 429 -31.80 15.68 -23.61
C THR A 429 -32.22 17.02 -24.15
N GLY A 430 -31.29 17.99 -24.28
CA GLY A 430 -31.54 19.30 -24.86
C GLY A 430 -31.89 19.25 -26.36
N GLN A 431 -31.41 18.27 -27.11
CA GLN A 431 -31.75 18.09 -28.50
C GLN A 431 -33.17 17.52 -28.74
N GLN A 432 -33.82 16.96 -27.72
CA GLN A 432 -35.21 16.48 -27.81
C GLN A 432 -36.26 17.60 -27.67
N SER A 433 -35.85 18.82 -27.33
CA SER A 433 -36.78 19.96 -27.13
C SER A 433 -37.02 20.82 -28.37
N ALA A 434 -36.47 20.48 -29.55
CA ALA A 434 -36.74 21.20 -30.79
C ALA A 434 -37.86 20.46 -31.58
N PRO A 435 -38.91 21.17 -32.11
CA PRO A 435 -39.99 20.53 -32.83
C PRO A 435 -39.49 19.87 -34.11
N PRO A 436 -40.05 18.73 -34.53
CA PRO A 436 -39.55 17.95 -35.65
C PRO A 436 -39.83 18.64 -36.99
N ALA A 437 -38.78 18.96 -37.73
CA ALA A 437 -38.90 19.16 -39.18
C ALA A 437 -39.15 17.79 -39.86
N LYS A 438 -40.25 17.71 -40.54
CA LYS A 438 -40.68 16.54 -41.31
C LYS A 438 -39.62 16.07 -42.32
N GLY A 439 -39.22 14.83 -42.23
CA GLY A 439 -38.66 14.09 -43.40
C GLY A 439 -37.48 13.22 -43.12
N GLN A 440 -37.76 11.94 -43.08
CA GLN A 440 -36.98 10.71 -43.34
C GLN A 440 -36.72 9.81 -42.13
N GLN A 441 -37.45 8.68 -42.20
CA GLN A 441 -37.25 7.48 -41.40
C GLN A 441 -35.90 6.83 -41.72
N SER A 442 -35.11 6.59 -40.69
CA SER A 442 -34.20 5.43 -40.64
C SER A 442 -33.66 5.27 -39.20
N GLY A 443 -33.97 4.15 -38.57
CA GLY A 443 -33.17 3.47 -37.54
C GLY A 443 -33.27 4.04 -36.11
N GLU A 444 -34.11 3.46 -35.28
CA GLU A 444 -34.47 3.88 -33.92
C GLU A 444 -33.43 3.53 -32.81
N ASP A 445 -32.19 3.16 -33.10
CA ASP A 445 -31.27 2.65 -32.07
C ASP A 445 -29.93 3.40 -31.92
N ASP A 446 -29.71 4.46 -32.66
CA ASP A 446 -28.40 5.15 -32.72
C ASP A 446 -28.37 6.57 -32.06
N GLY A 447 -29.51 7.03 -31.55
CA GLY A 447 -29.68 8.45 -31.18
C GLY A 447 -28.87 8.90 -29.96
N LEU A 448 -28.81 8.12 -28.88
CA LEU A 448 -28.20 8.54 -27.63
C LEU A 448 -26.71 8.23 -27.64
N LEU A 449 -26.29 7.08 -28.17
CA LEU A 449 -24.90 6.69 -28.28
C LEU A 449 -24.17 7.42 -29.41
N GLY A 450 -24.88 7.68 -30.52
CA GLY A 450 -24.35 8.50 -31.64
C GLY A 450 -24.08 9.92 -31.21
N GLY A 451 -24.99 10.56 -30.48
CA GLY A 451 -24.80 11.91 -29.90
C GLY A 451 -23.68 12.00 -28.89
N LEU A 452 -23.57 11.02 -28.00
CA LEU A 452 -22.45 10.93 -27.04
C LEU A 452 -21.11 10.65 -27.73
N LYS A 453 -21.10 9.82 -28.75
CA LYS A 453 -19.90 9.53 -29.54
C LYS A 453 -19.40 10.77 -30.28
N ASP A 454 -20.29 11.57 -30.89
CA ASP A 454 -19.96 12.79 -31.59
C ASP A 454 -19.45 13.90 -30.66
N ILE A 455 -19.98 13.96 -29.42
CA ILE A 455 -19.54 14.91 -28.39
C ILE A 455 -18.18 14.51 -27.81
N LEU A 456 -17.97 13.23 -27.56
CA LEU A 456 -16.73 12.72 -26.92
C LEU A 456 -15.56 12.65 -27.92
N PHE A 457 -15.82 12.25 -29.17
CA PHE A 457 -14.77 11.98 -30.16
C PHE A 457 -14.75 12.93 -31.37
N GLY A 458 -15.69 13.87 -31.43
CA GLY A 458 -15.82 14.81 -32.55
C GLY A 458 -16.59 14.23 -33.74
N SER A 459 -17.27 15.10 -34.48
CA SER A 459 -18.03 14.74 -35.68
C SER A 459 -17.45 15.40 -36.93
N THR A 460 -17.60 14.71 -38.07
CA THR A 460 -17.34 15.29 -39.39
C THR A 460 -18.66 15.86 -39.95
N GLY A 461 -18.75 17.15 -40.04
CA GLY A 461 -19.94 17.77 -40.62
C GLY A 461 -20.09 17.51 -42.12
N PRO A 462 -21.28 17.69 -42.68
CA PRO A 462 -21.60 17.38 -44.10
C PRO A 462 -20.77 18.12 -45.17
N ARG A 463 -19.92 19.04 -44.75
CA ARG A 463 -19.01 19.80 -45.62
C ARG A 463 -17.52 19.60 -45.28
N GLY A 464 -17.15 18.47 -44.62
CA GLY A 464 -15.77 18.08 -44.40
C GLY A 464 -15.02 18.81 -43.28
N GLY A 465 -15.66 19.68 -42.50
CA GLY A 465 -15.07 20.33 -41.34
C GLY A 465 -15.06 19.40 -40.12
N LYS A 466 -13.90 19.07 -39.62
CA LYS A 466 -13.75 18.31 -38.37
C LYS A 466 -14.02 19.24 -37.19
N ARG A 467 -14.98 18.87 -36.32
CA ARG A 467 -15.11 19.44 -34.97
C ARG A 467 -14.47 18.52 -33.99
N ASP A 468 -13.49 19.05 -33.25
CA ASP A 468 -12.83 18.29 -32.19
C ASP A 468 -13.83 18.01 -31.07
N GLY A 469 -13.94 16.74 -30.67
CA GLY A 469 -14.72 16.35 -29.50
C GLY A 469 -14.06 16.75 -28.19
N ILE A 470 -14.79 16.70 -27.09
CA ILE A 470 -14.28 17.05 -25.74
C ILE A 470 -13.01 16.25 -25.41
N VAL A 471 -12.95 14.97 -25.76
CA VAL A 471 -11.78 14.10 -25.56
C VAL A 471 -10.57 14.58 -26.37
N GLN A 472 -10.76 15.03 -27.61
CA GLN A 472 -9.65 15.56 -28.43
C GLN A 472 -9.14 16.89 -27.93
N THR A 473 -10.00 17.72 -27.36
CA THR A 473 -9.63 19.00 -26.76
C THR A 473 -8.92 18.80 -25.42
N ALA A 474 -9.41 17.87 -24.58
CA ALA A 474 -8.76 17.46 -23.34
C ALA A 474 -7.42 16.75 -23.60
N ALA A 475 -7.34 15.90 -24.62
CA ALA A 475 -6.09 15.23 -25.02
C ALA A 475 -5.02 16.23 -25.51
N LYS A 476 -5.39 17.29 -26.22
CA LYS A 476 -4.45 18.34 -26.64
C LYS A 476 -3.91 19.17 -25.48
N SER A 477 -4.66 19.33 -24.39
CA SER A 477 -4.21 20.00 -23.17
C SER A 477 -3.50 19.06 -22.20
N ALA A 478 -3.86 17.77 -22.18
CA ALA A 478 -3.27 16.75 -21.32
C ALA A 478 -1.96 16.15 -21.87
N VAL A 479 -1.76 16.16 -23.20
CA VAL A 479 -0.54 15.61 -23.86
C VAL A 479 0.77 16.28 -23.42
N ARG A 480 0.73 17.45 -22.79
CA ARG A 480 1.93 18.07 -22.19
C ARG A 480 2.24 17.64 -20.74
N GLN A 481 1.32 17.01 -20.04
CA GLN A 481 1.53 16.57 -18.63
C GLN A 481 1.28 15.08 -18.37
N VAL A 482 0.67 14.35 -19.30
CA VAL A 482 0.14 12.99 -19.04
C VAL A 482 0.81 11.90 -19.88
N THR A 483 1.90 12.18 -20.59
CA THR A 483 2.65 11.15 -21.33
C THR A 483 3.23 10.06 -20.43
N ASN A 484 3.14 10.18 -19.12
CA ASN A 484 3.64 9.20 -18.17
C ASN A 484 2.61 8.67 -17.16
N GLN A 485 1.34 9.03 -17.22
CA GLN A 485 0.34 8.62 -16.21
C GLN A 485 -0.84 7.79 -16.72
N ILE A 486 -1.02 7.60 -18.02
CA ILE A 486 -1.98 6.63 -18.57
C ILE A 486 -1.26 5.29 -18.70
N VAL A 487 -0.74 4.79 -17.64
CA VAL A 487 -0.25 3.43 -17.61
C VAL A 487 -0.90 2.71 -16.47
N ARG A 488 -1.90 1.95 -16.82
CA ARG A 488 -1.93 0.56 -16.43
C ARG A 488 -1.35 0.36 -15.04
N GLY A 489 -2.17 0.52 -13.99
CA GLY A 489 -1.81 0.01 -12.68
C GLY A 489 -1.13 -1.35 -12.85
N MET A 490 -0.04 -1.60 -12.15
CA MET A 490 0.80 -2.80 -12.26
C MET A 490 -0.04 -4.08 -12.32
N LEU A 491 -1.17 -4.09 -11.61
CA LEU A 491 -2.14 -5.18 -11.62
C LEU A 491 -2.89 -5.32 -12.95
N GLY A 492 -2.99 -4.28 -13.77
CA GLY A 492 -3.62 -4.32 -15.10
C GLY A 492 -2.63 -4.72 -16.21
N SER A 493 -1.37 -4.27 -16.15
CA SER A 493 -0.37 -4.54 -17.19
C SER A 493 0.14 -5.99 -17.18
N LEU A 494 0.11 -6.64 -16.02
CA LEU A 494 0.55 -8.02 -15.86
C LEU A 494 -0.52 -9.06 -16.28
N LEU A 495 -1.77 -8.64 -16.46
CA LEU A 495 -2.84 -9.51 -16.97
C LEU A 495 -2.90 -9.57 -18.50
N GLY A 496 -2.20 -8.68 -19.20
CA GLY A 496 -2.08 -8.66 -20.65
C GLY A 496 -0.90 -9.49 -21.18
N GLY A 497 -0.70 -10.71 -20.67
CA GLY A 497 0.31 -11.63 -21.17
C GLY A 497 0.08 -11.96 -22.66
N ARG A 498 0.99 -11.53 -23.52
CA ARG A 498 1.12 -12.00 -24.90
C ARG A 498 1.22 -13.53 -24.90
N LYS A 499 0.18 -14.20 -25.40
CA LYS A 499 0.36 -15.54 -25.96
C LYS A 499 1.14 -15.40 -27.28
N ARG A 500 2.29 -15.98 -27.32
CA ARG A 500 2.82 -16.67 -28.49
C ARG A 500 2.87 -18.13 -28.18
#